data_9a630bb5051afabef3eb19b6c1e9b104
#
_entry.id   9a630bb5051afabef3eb19b6c1e9b104
#
_cell.length_a   1.000
_cell.length_b   1.000
_cell.length_c   1.000
_cell.angle_alpha   90.00
_cell.angle_beta   90.00
_cell.angle_gamma   90.00
#
_symmetry.space_group_name_H-M   'P 1'
#
loop_
_entity.id
_entity.type
_entity.pdbx_description
1 polymer ?
#
loop_
_entity_poly.entity_id
_entity_poly.type
_entity_poly.pdbx_seq_one_letter_code
_entity_poly.pdbx_strand_id
1 'polypeptide(L)'
;MFETVVVATDGSESVKRAVDVGIDLANRFDATVHALSVIDVGEVDASPEQLREELETALETHADAALATVEERSNLELTTDVRDGRPAAEICSYARDIDADLVVTGTRGRHGENRLLLGSVAERVVRTSPVPVLTVRQLEPSEDPSSGGSAAKDAVNT
;
A
#
# COMPACT_ATOMS: atom_id res chain seq x y z
N MET A 1 -0.69 12.56 -18.51
CA MET A 1 -1.36 11.25 -18.55
C MET A 1 -1.67 10.75 -17.15
N PHE A 2 -0.70 10.69 -16.25
CA PHE A 2 -0.96 10.37 -14.85
C PHE A 2 -1.00 11.66 -14.03
N GLU A 3 -2.19 12.18 -13.81
CA GLU A 3 -2.42 13.41 -13.04
C GLU A 3 -2.85 13.12 -11.60
N THR A 4 -3.48 11.97 -11.38
CA THR A 4 -3.97 11.54 -10.07
C THR A 4 -3.64 10.07 -9.82
N VAL A 5 -2.89 9.81 -8.76
CA VAL A 5 -2.43 8.47 -8.37
C VAL A 5 -2.99 8.11 -6.99
N VAL A 6 -3.67 6.96 -6.91
CA VAL A 6 -4.07 6.37 -5.62
C VAL A 6 -3.00 5.43 -5.15
N VAL A 7 -2.52 5.61 -3.94
CA VAL A 7 -1.60 4.69 -3.25
C VAL A 7 -2.36 4.03 -2.10
N ALA A 8 -2.65 2.74 -2.26
CA ALA A 8 -3.34 1.96 -1.22
C ALA A 8 -2.33 1.39 -0.23
N THR A 9 -2.58 1.59 1.05
CA THR A 9 -1.72 1.09 2.13
C THR A 9 -2.53 0.49 3.27
N ASP A 10 -2.04 -0.60 3.83
CA ASP A 10 -2.51 -1.19 5.09
C ASP A 10 -1.50 -1.01 6.24
N GLY A 11 -0.43 -0.25 5.99
CA GLY A 11 0.63 0.02 6.96
C GLY A 11 1.61 -1.12 7.19
N SER A 12 1.45 -2.26 6.51
CA SER A 12 2.35 -3.40 6.65
C SER A 12 3.72 -3.16 6.01
N GLU A 13 4.73 -3.92 6.44
CA GLU A 13 6.04 -3.95 5.78
C GLU A 13 5.92 -4.32 4.30
N SER A 14 4.96 -5.18 3.96
CA SER A 14 4.74 -5.67 2.61
C SER A 14 4.35 -4.60 1.60
N VAL A 15 3.92 -3.44 2.03
CA VAL A 15 3.44 -2.36 1.15
C VAL A 15 4.41 -1.18 1.06
N LYS A 16 5.45 -1.13 1.88
CA LYS A 16 6.37 0.02 1.95
C LYS A 16 7.00 0.37 0.59
N ARG A 17 7.51 -0.62 -0.11
CA ARG A 17 8.09 -0.38 -1.45
C ARG A 17 7.05 0.11 -2.46
N ALA A 18 5.82 -0.37 -2.38
CA ALA A 18 4.72 0.11 -3.23
C ALA A 18 4.42 1.59 -2.97
N VAL A 19 4.41 2.00 -1.71
CA VAL A 19 4.26 3.42 -1.32
C VAL A 19 5.39 4.27 -1.92
N ASP A 20 6.64 3.85 -1.75
CA ASP A 20 7.80 4.59 -2.29
C ASP A 20 7.76 4.70 -3.82
N VAL A 21 7.43 3.63 -4.51
CA VAL A 21 7.29 3.62 -5.97
C VAL A 21 6.13 4.50 -6.42
N GLY A 22 5.00 4.47 -5.73
CA GLY A 22 3.85 5.32 -6.04
C GLY A 22 4.18 6.81 -5.90
N ILE A 23 4.89 7.19 -4.85
CA ILE A 23 5.35 8.56 -4.61
C ILE A 23 6.36 8.98 -5.68
N ASP A 24 7.34 8.13 -6.01
CA ASP A 24 8.35 8.42 -7.04
C ASP A 24 7.70 8.62 -8.42
N LEU A 25 6.73 7.78 -8.78
CA LEU A 25 5.99 7.95 -10.01
C LEU A 25 5.19 9.26 -10.04
N ALA A 26 4.50 9.60 -8.96
CA ALA A 26 3.76 10.84 -8.87
C ALA A 26 4.69 12.06 -9.02
N ASN A 27 5.87 12.03 -8.40
CA ASN A 27 6.89 13.07 -8.57
C ASN A 27 7.31 13.22 -10.04
N ARG A 28 7.55 12.13 -10.74
CA ARG A 28 8.01 12.13 -12.14
C ARG A 28 6.97 12.68 -13.11
N PHE A 29 5.71 12.48 -12.82
CA PHE A 29 4.59 12.94 -13.65
C PHE A 29 3.96 14.24 -13.17
N ASP A 30 4.45 14.82 -12.09
CA ASP A 30 3.82 15.98 -11.43
C ASP A 30 2.34 15.71 -11.08
N ALA A 31 2.08 14.51 -10.56
CA ALA A 31 0.76 14.02 -10.24
C ALA A 31 0.40 14.26 -8.77
N THR A 32 -0.88 14.40 -8.50
CA THR A 32 -1.43 14.44 -7.15
C THR A 32 -1.50 13.02 -6.57
N VAL A 33 -1.09 12.84 -5.32
CA VAL A 33 -1.16 11.56 -4.61
C VAL A 33 -2.34 11.56 -3.65
N HIS A 34 -3.15 10.51 -3.75
CA HIS A 34 -4.15 10.16 -2.76
C HIS A 34 -3.74 8.86 -2.06
N ALA A 35 -3.38 8.96 -0.80
CA ALA A 35 -3.10 7.80 0.04
C ALA A 35 -4.40 7.31 0.68
N LEU A 36 -4.72 6.05 0.48
CA LEU A 36 -5.94 5.41 0.95
C LEU A 36 -5.62 4.22 1.85
N SER A 37 -6.27 4.17 3.01
CA SER A 37 -6.33 2.97 3.83
C SER A 37 -7.78 2.53 3.99
N VAL A 38 -8.04 1.22 3.92
CA VAL A 38 -9.38 0.66 4.05
C VAL A 38 -9.45 -0.22 5.29
N ILE A 39 -10.45 0.05 6.15
CA ILE A 39 -10.79 -0.79 7.28
C ILE A 39 -11.66 -1.93 6.76
N ASP A 40 -11.18 -3.17 6.90
CA ASP A 40 -11.88 -4.35 6.42
C ASP A 40 -13.04 -4.72 7.36
N VAL A 41 -14.26 -4.36 6.96
CA VAL A 41 -15.47 -4.69 7.72
C VAL A 41 -15.70 -6.20 7.84
N GLY A 42 -15.19 -7.00 6.90
CA GLY A 42 -15.24 -8.46 6.99
C GLY A 42 -14.41 -9.01 8.14
N GLU A 43 -13.31 -8.37 8.49
CA GLU A 43 -12.49 -8.72 9.64
C GLU A 43 -13.22 -8.38 10.95
N VAL A 44 -13.90 -7.24 11.00
CA VAL A 44 -14.71 -6.83 12.15
C VAL A 44 -15.91 -7.78 12.33
N ASP A 45 -16.65 -8.06 11.26
CA ASP A 45 -17.84 -8.92 11.30
C ASP A 45 -17.51 -10.36 11.68
N ALA A 46 -16.34 -10.85 11.30
CA ALA A 46 -15.86 -12.19 11.65
C ALA A 46 -15.44 -12.33 13.11
N SER A 47 -15.28 -11.20 13.83
CA SER A 47 -14.87 -11.18 15.23
C SER A 47 -16.04 -11.37 16.19
N PRO A 48 -15.79 -11.92 17.41
CA PRO A 48 -16.81 -11.99 18.44
C PRO A 48 -17.42 -10.61 18.73
N GLU A 49 -18.73 -10.56 18.90
CA GLU A 49 -19.48 -9.30 19.09
C GLU A 49 -18.91 -8.44 20.23
N GLN A 50 -18.45 -9.08 21.31
CA GLN A 50 -17.87 -8.38 22.45
C GLN A 50 -16.55 -7.66 22.15
N LEU A 51 -15.85 -8.04 21.08
CA LEU A 51 -14.54 -7.49 20.68
C LEU A 51 -14.61 -6.56 19.49
N ARG A 52 -15.76 -6.43 18.84
CA ARG A 52 -15.89 -5.66 17.58
C ARG A 52 -15.54 -4.19 17.76
N GLU A 53 -16.04 -3.56 18.81
CA GLU A 53 -15.77 -2.14 19.08
C GLU A 53 -14.28 -1.88 19.35
N GLU A 54 -13.61 -2.76 20.11
CA GLU A 54 -12.18 -2.65 20.37
C GLU A 54 -11.37 -2.86 19.08
N LEU A 55 -11.75 -3.84 18.25
CA LEU A 55 -11.11 -4.12 16.99
C LEU A 55 -11.30 -2.97 16.01
N GLU A 56 -12.49 -2.43 15.89
CA GLU A 56 -12.80 -1.30 15.03
C GLU A 56 -11.94 -0.07 15.38
N THR A 57 -11.87 0.28 16.67
CA THR A 57 -11.00 1.35 17.17
C THR A 57 -9.52 1.08 16.89
N ALA A 58 -9.07 -0.17 17.05
CA ALA A 58 -7.68 -0.54 16.76
C ALA A 58 -7.38 -0.43 15.26
N LEU A 59 -8.29 -0.83 14.39
CA LEU A 59 -8.14 -0.72 12.94
C LEU A 59 -8.15 0.73 12.46
N GLU A 60 -8.99 1.60 13.03
CA GLU A 60 -8.97 3.04 12.77
C GLU A 60 -7.62 3.65 13.13
N THR A 61 -7.14 3.38 14.34
CA THR A 61 -5.82 3.85 14.80
C THR A 61 -4.70 3.36 13.89
N HIS A 62 -4.79 2.11 13.44
CA HIS A 62 -3.80 1.52 12.53
C HIS A 62 -3.85 2.17 11.14
N ALA A 63 -5.04 2.44 10.62
CA ALA A 63 -5.21 3.14 9.34
C ALA A 63 -4.62 4.55 9.38
N ASP A 64 -4.89 5.30 10.45
CA ASP A 64 -4.33 6.65 10.63
C ASP A 64 -2.80 6.62 10.70
N ALA A 65 -2.23 5.66 11.42
CA ALA A 65 -0.78 5.47 11.49
C ALA A 65 -0.18 5.09 10.14
N ALA A 66 -0.86 4.25 9.37
CA ALA A 66 -0.44 3.89 8.02
C ALA A 66 -0.36 5.11 7.09
N LEU A 67 -1.37 5.96 7.12
CA LEU A 67 -1.41 7.19 6.32
C LEU A 67 -0.37 8.21 6.78
N ALA A 68 -0.17 8.38 8.08
CA ALA A 68 0.89 9.25 8.62
C ALA A 68 2.28 8.81 8.13
N THR A 69 2.53 7.50 8.03
CA THR A 69 3.78 6.97 7.48
C THR A 69 3.96 7.35 6.00
N VAL A 70 2.89 7.37 5.21
CA VAL A 70 2.96 7.81 3.80
C VAL A 70 3.30 9.30 3.72
N GLU A 71 2.68 10.12 4.56
CA GLU A 71 2.96 11.56 4.63
C GLU A 71 4.43 11.83 4.98
N GLU A 72 4.98 11.13 5.96
CA GLU A 72 6.39 11.24 6.37
C GLU A 72 7.37 10.83 5.27
N ARG A 73 7.00 9.90 4.41
CA ARG A 73 7.82 9.41 3.29
C ARG A 73 7.72 10.29 2.05
N SER A 74 6.76 11.20 2.00
CA SER A 74 6.49 12.03 0.84
C SER A 74 7.00 13.45 1.05
N ASN A 75 7.66 14.00 0.01
CA ASN A 75 7.95 15.44 -0.07
C ASN A 75 6.83 16.20 -0.83
N LEU A 76 5.81 15.48 -1.26
CA LEU A 76 4.65 16.05 -1.94
C LEU A 76 3.54 16.36 -0.95
N GLU A 77 2.76 17.36 -1.27
CA GLU A 77 1.44 17.52 -0.67
C GLU A 77 0.55 16.39 -1.18
N LEU A 78 -0.04 15.62 -0.27
CA LEU A 78 -0.91 14.52 -0.61
C LEU A 78 -2.22 14.58 0.17
N THR A 79 -3.24 13.96 -0.38
CA THR A 79 -4.53 13.77 0.27
C THR A 79 -4.56 12.39 0.92
N THR A 80 -5.02 12.31 2.16
CA THR A 80 -5.21 11.03 2.87
C THR A 80 -6.68 10.78 3.10
N ASP A 81 -7.11 9.53 2.98
CA ASP A 81 -8.49 9.13 3.28
C ASP A 81 -8.53 7.72 3.89
N VAL A 82 -9.50 7.50 4.77
CA VAL A 82 -9.82 6.19 5.35
C VAL A 82 -11.24 5.83 4.94
N ARG A 83 -11.42 4.62 4.43
CA ARG A 83 -12.74 4.08 4.10
C ARG A 83 -13.00 2.78 4.83
N ASP A 84 -14.25 2.52 5.13
CA ASP A 84 -14.73 1.26 5.70
C ASP A 84 -15.40 0.45 4.60
N GLY A 85 -15.09 -0.82 4.52
CA GLY A 85 -15.69 -1.68 3.54
C GLY A 85 -14.84 -2.90 3.20
N ARG A 86 -15.04 -3.43 2.02
CA ARG A 86 -14.19 -4.49 1.48
C ARG A 86 -13.02 -3.86 0.75
N PRO A 87 -11.77 -4.15 1.13
CA PRO A 87 -10.61 -3.40 0.65
C PRO A 87 -10.54 -3.22 -0.87
N ALA A 88 -10.66 -4.29 -1.64
CA ALA A 88 -10.57 -4.18 -3.10
C ALA A 88 -11.71 -3.35 -3.71
N ALA A 89 -12.94 -3.52 -3.22
CA ALA A 89 -14.10 -2.77 -3.70
C ALA A 89 -13.96 -1.28 -3.38
N GLU A 90 -13.52 -0.95 -2.17
CA GLU A 90 -13.34 0.45 -1.74
C GLU A 90 -12.19 1.13 -2.47
N ILE A 91 -11.08 0.43 -2.73
CA ILE A 91 -9.98 0.97 -3.53
C ILE A 91 -10.46 1.32 -4.95
N CYS A 92 -11.19 0.42 -5.59
CA CYS A 92 -11.71 0.63 -6.94
C CYS A 92 -12.79 1.73 -6.99
N SER A 93 -13.66 1.78 -5.99
CA SER A 93 -14.67 2.85 -5.86
C SER A 93 -14.03 4.21 -5.66
N TYR A 94 -13.04 4.29 -4.77
CA TYR A 94 -12.29 5.51 -4.52
C TYR A 94 -11.59 6.03 -5.78
N ALA A 95 -10.91 5.15 -6.49
CA ALA A 95 -10.25 5.50 -7.75
C ALA A 95 -11.23 6.06 -8.79
N ARG A 96 -12.43 5.52 -8.84
CA ARG A 96 -13.51 6.02 -9.72
C ARG A 96 -14.02 7.38 -9.25
N ASP A 97 -14.27 7.55 -7.96
CA ASP A 97 -14.86 8.76 -7.39
C ASP A 97 -13.99 9.99 -7.57
N ILE A 98 -12.65 9.81 -7.60
CA ILE A 98 -11.70 10.91 -7.79
C ILE A 98 -11.14 11.00 -9.21
N ASP A 99 -11.65 10.21 -10.15
CA ASP A 99 -11.12 10.12 -11.51
C ASP A 99 -9.60 9.84 -11.55
N ALA A 100 -9.15 8.87 -10.75
CA ALA A 100 -7.74 8.50 -10.70
C ALA A 100 -7.25 7.91 -12.03
N ASP A 101 -5.99 8.11 -12.34
CA ASP A 101 -5.33 7.59 -13.53
C ASP A 101 -4.56 6.30 -13.28
N LEU A 102 -4.21 6.04 -12.04
CA LEU A 102 -3.43 4.88 -11.61
C LEU A 102 -3.74 4.51 -10.16
N VAL A 103 -3.82 3.22 -9.90
CA VAL A 103 -3.80 2.66 -8.54
C VAL A 103 -2.48 1.94 -8.32
N VAL A 104 -1.81 2.23 -7.22
CA VAL A 104 -0.58 1.54 -6.78
C VAL A 104 -0.86 0.78 -5.51
N THR A 105 -0.51 -0.49 -5.48
CA THR A 105 -0.70 -1.37 -4.33
C THR A 105 0.44 -2.38 -4.18
N GLY A 106 0.64 -2.90 -2.99
CA GLY A 106 1.52 -4.04 -2.77
C GLY A 106 0.93 -5.32 -3.36
N THR A 107 1.75 -6.33 -3.51
CA THR A 107 1.32 -7.66 -3.95
C THR A 107 0.74 -8.50 -2.81
N ARG A 108 0.99 -8.10 -1.55
CA ARG A 108 0.51 -8.74 -0.31
C ARG A 108 0.09 -7.68 0.68
N GLY A 109 -0.86 -8.02 1.56
CA GLY A 109 -1.21 -7.21 2.72
C GLY A 109 -0.68 -7.79 4.02
N ARG A 110 -1.27 -7.39 5.15
CA ARG A 110 -0.89 -7.81 6.52
C ARG A 110 -0.90 -9.32 6.74
N HIS A 111 -1.77 -10.05 6.05
CA HIS A 111 -1.98 -11.49 6.21
C HIS A 111 -1.31 -12.31 5.11
N GLY A 112 -0.49 -11.71 4.27
CA GLY A 112 0.20 -12.38 3.16
C GLY A 112 1.42 -13.17 3.63
N GLU A 113 1.29 -14.48 3.77
CA GLU A 113 2.37 -15.39 4.19
C GLU A 113 3.19 -15.93 3.02
N ASN A 114 2.59 -16.08 1.84
CA ASN A 114 3.27 -16.64 0.68
C ASN A 114 3.75 -15.55 -0.27
N ARG A 115 5.08 -15.43 -0.39
CA ARG A 115 5.76 -14.42 -1.21
C ARG A 115 5.60 -14.61 -2.71
N LEU A 116 5.29 -15.82 -3.14
CA LEU A 116 5.19 -16.18 -4.55
C LEU A 116 3.79 -15.94 -5.12
N LEU A 117 2.79 -15.73 -4.26
CA LEU A 117 1.42 -15.54 -4.65
C LEU A 117 0.99 -14.09 -4.53
N LEU A 118 0.21 -13.64 -5.48
CA LEU A 118 -0.50 -12.38 -5.40
C LEU A 118 -1.58 -12.47 -4.32
N GLY A 119 -1.61 -11.49 -3.39
CA GLY A 119 -2.62 -11.45 -2.33
C GLY A 119 -4.04 -11.27 -2.87
N SER A 120 -5.03 -11.70 -2.10
CA SER A 120 -6.44 -11.67 -2.51
C SER A 120 -6.95 -10.26 -2.84
N VAL A 121 -6.54 -9.25 -2.07
CA VAL A 121 -6.91 -7.86 -2.33
C VAL A 121 -6.26 -7.36 -3.62
N ALA A 122 -4.95 -7.55 -3.78
CA ALA A 122 -4.22 -7.14 -4.97
C ALA A 122 -4.77 -7.81 -6.23
N GLU A 123 -5.04 -9.11 -6.18
CA GLU A 123 -5.66 -9.85 -7.29
C GLU A 123 -7.00 -9.28 -7.69
N ARG A 124 -7.87 -9.01 -6.71
CA ARG A 124 -9.19 -8.46 -6.98
C ARG A 124 -9.13 -7.03 -7.51
N VAL A 125 -8.23 -6.20 -6.99
CA VAL A 125 -8.01 -4.85 -7.52
C VAL A 125 -7.57 -4.90 -8.97
N VAL A 126 -6.61 -5.75 -9.32
CA VAL A 126 -6.15 -5.94 -10.71
C VAL A 126 -7.28 -6.35 -11.63
N ARG A 127 -8.17 -7.24 -11.19
CA ARG A 127 -9.30 -7.72 -12.00
C ARG A 127 -10.42 -6.71 -12.19
N THR A 128 -10.68 -5.86 -11.20
CA THR A 128 -11.92 -5.06 -11.13
C THR A 128 -11.69 -3.56 -11.20
N SER A 129 -10.44 -3.12 -11.17
CA SER A 129 -10.12 -1.69 -11.21
C SER A 129 -10.59 -1.04 -12.53
N PRO A 130 -11.23 0.15 -12.44
CA PRO A 130 -11.61 0.92 -13.62
C PRO A 130 -10.40 1.59 -14.31
N VAL A 131 -9.24 1.60 -13.65
CA VAL A 131 -8.01 2.26 -14.11
C VAL A 131 -6.82 1.30 -14.03
N PRO A 132 -5.70 1.60 -14.72
CA PRO A 132 -4.47 0.81 -14.59
C PRO A 132 -4.04 0.60 -13.14
N VAL A 133 -3.50 -0.58 -12.86
CA VAL A 133 -3.02 -0.97 -11.53
C VAL A 133 -1.55 -1.35 -11.62
N LEU A 134 -0.74 -0.73 -10.77
CA LEU A 134 0.63 -1.12 -10.55
C LEU A 134 0.73 -1.89 -9.23
N THR A 135 1.11 -3.16 -9.32
CA THR A 135 1.42 -3.97 -8.14
C THR A 135 2.92 -4.03 -7.92
N VAL A 136 3.36 -3.79 -6.71
CA VAL A 136 4.78 -3.72 -6.37
C VAL A 136 5.10 -4.75 -5.29
N ARG A 137 6.00 -5.68 -5.59
CA ARG A 137 6.47 -6.68 -4.64
C ARG A 137 7.43 -6.05 -3.63
N GLN A 138 7.25 -6.35 -2.35
CA GLN A 138 8.25 -6.04 -1.33
C GLN A 138 9.47 -6.94 -1.51
N LEU A 139 10.66 -6.36 -1.52
CA LEU A 139 11.91 -7.08 -1.60
C LEU A 139 12.39 -7.52 -0.22
N GLU A 140 13.06 -8.67 -0.17
CA GLU A 140 13.80 -9.07 1.02
C GLU A 140 15.09 -8.22 1.15
N PRO A 141 15.64 -8.05 2.37
CA PRO A 141 16.86 -7.26 2.57
C PRO A 141 18.04 -7.72 1.71
N SER A 142 18.11 -9.01 1.35
CA SER A 142 19.14 -9.58 0.48
C SER A 142 18.93 -9.31 -1.02
N GLU A 143 17.72 -8.90 -1.40
CA GLU A 143 17.32 -8.60 -2.78
C GLU A 143 17.33 -7.09 -3.08
N ASP A 144 17.48 -6.26 -2.05
CA ASP A 144 17.47 -4.81 -2.21
C ASP A 144 18.74 -4.34 -2.92
N PRO A 145 18.64 -3.78 -4.13
CA PRO A 145 19.79 -3.30 -4.88
C PRO A 145 20.53 -2.14 -4.17
N SER A 146 19.89 -1.47 -3.21
CA SER A 146 20.52 -0.41 -2.41
C SER A 146 21.38 -0.96 -1.27
N SER A 147 21.21 -2.21 -0.85
CA SER A 147 21.98 -2.86 0.21
C SER A 147 23.30 -3.48 -0.24
N GLY A 148 23.60 -3.47 -1.54
CA GLY A 148 24.77 -4.10 -2.17
C GLY A 148 26.08 -3.29 -2.13
N GLY A 149 26.27 -2.42 -1.15
CA GLY A 149 27.40 -1.47 -1.10
C GLY A 149 28.42 -1.63 0.03
N SER A 150 28.54 -2.77 0.70
CA SER A 150 29.57 -2.88 1.77
C SER A 150 30.07 -4.28 2.11
N ALA A 151 30.29 -5.12 1.13
CA ALA A 151 30.95 -6.41 1.42
C ALA A 151 31.91 -6.84 0.32
N ALA A 152 32.87 -6.02 -0.04
CA ALA A 152 34.00 -6.46 -0.85
C ALA A 152 35.20 -5.51 -0.70
N LYS A 153 35.77 -5.44 0.48
CA LYS A 153 37.14 -4.96 0.67
C LYS A 153 37.66 -5.51 1.98
N ASP A 154 38.03 -6.74 2.04
CA ASP A 154 39.05 -7.25 2.92
C ASP A 154 39.33 -8.72 2.61
N ALA A 155 39.92 -8.98 1.48
CA ALA A 155 40.60 -10.22 1.20
C ALA A 155 41.65 -10.03 0.10
N VAL A 156 42.61 -9.18 0.39
CA VAL A 156 43.92 -9.27 -0.25
C VAL A 156 44.96 -8.83 0.77
N ASN A 157 45.49 -9.74 1.50
CA ASN A 157 46.88 -9.68 1.84
C ASN A 157 47.38 -11.00 2.42
N THR A 158 47.95 -11.77 1.61
CA THR A 158 49.28 -12.39 1.78
C THR A 158 49.70 -12.98 0.48
#